data_beb9aceda82015e929c68381a1dee9e2
#
_entry.id   beb9aceda82015e929c68381a1dee9e2
#
_cell.length_a   1.000
_cell.length_b   1.000
_cell.length_c   1.000
_cell.angle_alpha   90.00
_cell.angle_beta   90.00
_cell.angle_gamma   90.00
#
_symmetry.space_group_name_H-M   'P 1'
#
loop_
_entity.id
_entity.type
_entity.pdbx_description
1 polymer ?
#
loop_
_entity_poly.entity_id
_entity_poly.type
_entity_poly.pdbx_seq_one_letter_code
_entity_poly.pdbx_strand_id
1 'polypeptide(L)'
;MKRIYFIVCVLTIMTPIIVGAQASKNYKKTSLPIGVFDSGTGGLTVLEALLTLDAFNNETGKPGPDGKLDFSKEYFQYLADQANMPYGNYAAANKTDLLKEHIQKNMQFFLKEAPTKPPVKMIVLACNTATAYALSDIKNQFKQESISVPVIGVIDAGSKAALSYQQKNGDGTIGVFATAGTVASNGYPRTLQTMAKEKGMQALSVISQGGFGLAESIDRDWSYYVDTLTKARNEYKGPSLKNSTYTIDTSLFSAYRFDASGNKLLCEYDDKGSCLDMQLNDPSNYVRYHLVSLLEKMIADKITKPMNSLILGCTHYPYLKDTIATVLNELYHYKNNNEYRYKKFLVEKVELIDPSIETAKEAYLVLKNLTLSNTATVQKNQFYITIPNTNTPKNALQPDGWFTYDYKYGRIAGENTTYVNYVPFDIKNISEASYSRFKMVLPKSYAEIVKSKLK
;
A
#
# COMPACT_ATOMS: atom_id res chain seq x y z
N MET A 1 11.87 -21.18 79.41
CA MET A 1 11.62 -19.89 78.80
C MET A 1 10.93 -20.10 77.47
N LYS A 2 9.58 -19.94 77.37
CA LYS A 2 8.80 -20.08 76.18
C LYS A 2 8.74 -18.71 75.47
N ARG A 3 9.24 -18.65 74.22
CA ARG A 3 9.13 -17.44 73.36
C ARG A 3 7.77 -17.49 72.65
N ILE A 4 6.95 -16.49 72.94
CA ILE A 4 5.68 -16.22 72.29
C ILE A 4 5.96 -15.36 71.04
N TYR A 5 5.65 -15.83 69.83
CA TYR A 5 5.66 -15.06 68.64
C TYR A 5 4.29 -14.41 68.42
N PHE A 6 4.26 -13.06 68.39
CA PHE A 6 3.11 -12.31 68.00
C PHE A 6 3.10 -12.20 66.45
N ILE A 7 2.10 -12.81 65.85
CA ILE A 7 1.81 -12.63 64.39
C ILE A 7 0.91 -11.38 64.28
N VAL A 8 1.46 -10.29 63.75
CA VAL A 8 0.70 -9.09 63.37
C VAL A 8 0.10 -9.35 61.99
N CYS A 9 -1.23 -9.63 61.91
CA CYS A 9 -1.95 -9.63 60.67
C CYS A 9 -2.19 -8.17 60.22
N VAL A 10 -1.47 -7.72 59.21
CA VAL A 10 -1.78 -6.48 58.49
C VAL A 10 -2.95 -6.75 57.54
N LEU A 11 -4.14 -6.31 57.89
CA LEU A 11 -5.30 -6.29 57.01
C LEU A 11 -5.09 -5.14 56.01
N THR A 12 -4.63 -5.44 54.80
CA THR A 12 -4.67 -4.52 53.68
C THR A 12 -6.11 -4.41 53.17
N ILE A 13 -6.77 -3.31 53.50
CA ILE A 13 -8.07 -2.95 52.92
C ILE A 13 -7.82 -2.59 51.44
N MET A 14 -8.07 -3.55 50.54
CA MET A 14 -8.17 -3.25 49.10
C MET A 14 -9.46 -2.45 48.88
N THR A 15 -9.35 -1.14 48.74
CA THR A 15 -10.43 -0.35 48.17
C THR A 15 -10.59 -0.74 46.70
N PRO A 16 -11.80 -1.14 46.26
CA PRO A 16 -12.00 -1.40 44.84
C PRO A 16 -11.86 -0.05 44.10
N ILE A 17 -10.88 0.04 43.21
CA ILE A 17 -10.83 1.11 42.22
C ILE A 17 -12.04 0.86 41.32
N ILE A 18 -13.10 1.61 41.52
CA ILE A 18 -14.24 1.71 40.60
C ILE A 18 -13.65 2.41 39.34
N VAL A 19 -13.11 1.61 38.41
CA VAL A 19 -12.91 2.06 37.04
C VAL A 19 -14.31 2.32 36.51
N GLY A 20 -14.68 3.59 36.45
CA GLY A 20 -15.97 4.03 35.90
C GLY A 20 -16.12 3.39 34.52
N ALA A 21 -16.98 2.41 34.41
CA ALA A 21 -17.40 1.87 33.12
C ALA A 21 -18.06 3.01 32.37
N GLN A 22 -17.30 3.66 31.47
CA GLN A 22 -17.84 4.60 30.52
C GLN A 22 -18.86 3.81 29.71
N ALA A 23 -20.16 4.13 29.84
CA ALA A 23 -21.23 3.44 29.14
C ALA A 23 -20.91 3.44 27.65
N SER A 24 -20.64 2.27 27.06
CA SER A 24 -20.41 2.12 25.62
C SER A 24 -21.66 2.64 24.92
N LYS A 25 -21.48 3.58 24.01
CA LYS A 25 -22.57 4.08 23.17
C LYS A 25 -23.13 2.92 22.36
N ASN A 26 -24.42 2.71 22.43
CA ASN A 26 -25.08 1.61 21.73
C ASN A 26 -25.20 1.97 20.23
N TYR A 27 -24.16 1.71 19.46
CA TYR A 27 -24.14 1.99 18.02
C TYR A 27 -24.91 0.91 17.25
N LYS A 28 -25.78 1.34 16.34
CA LYS A 28 -26.28 0.42 15.29
C LYS A 28 -25.11 0.06 14.38
N LYS A 29 -24.80 -1.22 14.22
CA LYS A 29 -23.62 -1.69 13.46
C LYS A 29 -23.54 -1.10 12.05
N THR A 30 -24.68 -0.94 11.37
CA THR A 30 -24.75 -0.34 10.02
C THR A 30 -24.34 1.13 9.98
N SER A 31 -24.48 1.88 11.10
CA SER A 31 -24.11 3.30 11.17
C SER A 31 -22.66 3.56 11.56
N LEU A 32 -21.86 2.50 11.73
CA LEU A 32 -20.43 2.61 12.01
C LEU A 32 -19.62 2.89 10.74
N PRO A 33 -18.44 3.53 10.84
CA PRO A 33 -17.57 3.81 9.71
C PRO A 33 -16.90 2.56 9.16
N ILE A 34 -16.34 2.71 7.97
CA ILE A 34 -15.40 1.76 7.37
C ILE A 34 -13.99 2.23 7.73
N GLY A 35 -13.18 1.36 8.35
CA GLY A 35 -11.76 1.61 8.59
C GLY A 35 -10.94 1.37 7.34
N VAL A 36 -10.05 2.30 7.00
CA VAL A 36 -9.09 2.18 5.89
C VAL A 36 -7.69 2.36 6.46
N PHE A 37 -6.88 1.33 6.37
CA PHE A 37 -5.54 1.27 6.95
C PHE A 37 -4.45 1.22 5.91
N ASP A 38 -3.44 2.07 6.07
CA ASP A 38 -2.20 1.99 5.31
C ASP A 38 -0.97 2.27 6.19
N SER A 39 0.22 1.86 5.73
CA SER A 39 1.48 2.20 6.38
C SER A 39 1.83 3.68 6.29
N GLY A 40 1.21 4.42 5.37
CA GLY A 40 1.48 5.83 5.14
C GLY A 40 0.34 6.52 4.41
N THR A 41 0.67 7.42 3.50
CA THR A 41 -0.32 8.19 2.74
C THR A 41 -0.75 7.53 1.44
N GLY A 42 -0.05 6.48 1.00
CA GLY A 42 -0.35 5.78 -0.26
C GLY A 42 -1.75 5.17 -0.31
N GLY A 43 -2.25 4.65 0.81
CA GLY A 43 -3.59 4.07 0.92
C GLY A 43 -4.74 5.05 0.70
N LEU A 44 -4.47 6.36 0.62
CA LEU A 44 -5.47 7.35 0.18
C LEU A 44 -5.96 7.07 -1.26
N THR A 45 -5.21 6.33 -2.09
CA THR A 45 -5.68 5.87 -3.40
C THR A 45 -6.82 4.88 -3.29
N VAL A 46 -6.78 3.98 -2.31
CA VAL A 46 -7.88 3.05 -2.03
C VAL A 46 -9.08 3.82 -1.48
N LEU A 47 -8.86 4.81 -0.62
CA LEU A 47 -9.92 5.69 -0.15
C LEU A 47 -10.54 6.49 -1.31
N GLU A 48 -9.72 7.02 -2.22
CA GLU A 48 -10.20 7.71 -3.43
C GLU A 48 -11.09 6.78 -4.27
N ALA A 49 -10.66 5.53 -4.47
CA ALA A 49 -11.46 4.53 -5.18
C ALA A 49 -12.80 4.26 -4.46
N LEU A 50 -12.81 4.16 -3.13
CA LEU A 50 -14.04 4.03 -2.33
C LEU A 50 -14.95 5.26 -2.49
N LEU A 51 -14.39 6.47 -2.47
CA LEU A 51 -15.13 7.72 -2.55
C LEU A 51 -15.66 8.03 -3.97
N THR A 52 -15.12 7.39 -5.00
CA THR A 52 -15.45 7.67 -6.41
C THR A 52 -16.09 6.50 -7.14
N LEU A 53 -16.23 5.33 -6.49
CA LEU A 53 -16.79 4.14 -7.12
C LEU A 53 -18.25 4.38 -7.55
N ASP A 54 -18.53 4.08 -8.81
CA ASP A 54 -19.87 3.91 -9.41
C ASP A 54 -19.77 2.69 -10.33
N ALA A 55 -19.77 1.51 -9.73
CA ALA A 55 -19.62 0.24 -10.44
C ALA A 55 -20.84 -0.67 -10.28
N PHE A 56 -21.76 -0.30 -9.41
CA PHE A 56 -22.97 -1.05 -9.11
C PHE A 56 -24.20 -0.15 -9.19
N ASN A 57 -25.31 -0.73 -9.58
CA ASN A 57 -26.59 -0.08 -9.44
C ASN A 57 -27.02 -0.10 -7.97
N ASN A 58 -27.14 1.07 -7.34
CA ASN A 58 -27.39 1.23 -5.92
C ASN A 58 -28.76 0.70 -5.44
N GLU A 59 -29.72 0.57 -6.36
CA GLU A 59 -31.06 0.03 -6.05
C GLU A 59 -31.07 -1.51 -6.12
N THR A 60 -30.50 -2.06 -7.18
CA THR A 60 -30.53 -3.51 -7.42
C THR A 60 -29.32 -4.26 -6.85
N GLY A 61 -28.21 -3.55 -6.57
CA GLY A 61 -26.92 -4.12 -6.16
C GLY A 61 -26.20 -4.90 -7.27
N LYS A 62 -26.72 -4.88 -8.52
CA LYS A 62 -26.10 -5.56 -9.67
C LYS A 62 -24.95 -4.76 -10.24
N PRO A 63 -23.95 -5.42 -10.88
CA PRO A 63 -22.90 -4.72 -11.61
C PRO A 63 -23.48 -3.80 -12.70
N GLY A 64 -22.94 -2.60 -12.80
CA GLY A 64 -23.32 -1.56 -13.76
C GLY A 64 -23.52 -0.22 -13.06
N PRO A 65 -22.88 0.87 -13.56
CA PRO A 65 -23.01 2.20 -12.95
C PRO A 65 -24.44 2.72 -13.08
N ASP A 66 -24.90 3.52 -12.10
CA ASP A 66 -26.21 4.19 -12.12
C ASP A 66 -26.12 5.72 -11.96
N GLY A 67 -24.90 6.27 -12.05
CA GLY A 67 -24.61 7.70 -11.89
C GLY A 67 -24.59 8.17 -10.43
N LYS A 68 -24.70 7.25 -9.47
CA LYS A 68 -24.60 7.54 -8.03
C LYS A 68 -23.45 6.79 -7.42
N LEU A 69 -22.63 7.47 -6.62
CA LEU A 69 -21.51 6.85 -5.95
C LEU A 69 -21.97 5.73 -5.03
N ASP A 70 -21.33 4.56 -5.14
CA ASP A 70 -21.67 3.34 -4.40
C ASP A 70 -21.57 3.48 -2.88
N PHE A 71 -20.68 4.33 -2.40
CA PHE A 71 -20.46 4.61 -0.98
C PHE A 71 -21.04 5.96 -0.52
N SER A 72 -21.97 6.55 -1.26
CA SER A 72 -22.55 7.88 -0.96
C SER A 72 -23.21 7.98 0.43
N LYS A 73 -23.58 6.86 1.03
CA LYS A 73 -24.15 6.78 2.38
C LYS A 73 -23.17 6.33 3.45
N GLU A 74 -21.94 6.03 3.08
CA GLU A 74 -20.90 5.56 4.00
C GLU A 74 -20.00 6.71 4.45
N TYR A 75 -19.27 6.47 5.56
CA TYR A 75 -18.18 7.34 5.98
C TYR A 75 -17.01 6.50 6.47
N PHE A 76 -15.84 7.11 6.54
CA PHE A 76 -14.58 6.38 6.67
C PHE A 76 -13.76 6.88 7.85
N GLN A 77 -13.02 5.96 8.47
CA GLN A 77 -11.90 6.28 9.34
C GLN A 77 -10.62 5.84 8.62
N TYR A 78 -9.81 6.79 8.19
CA TYR A 78 -8.51 6.54 7.60
C TYR A 78 -7.42 6.58 8.67
N LEU A 79 -6.48 5.63 8.64
CA LEU A 79 -5.31 5.60 9.50
C LEU A 79 -4.05 5.34 8.67
N ALA A 80 -3.10 6.28 8.72
CA ALA A 80 -1.73 6.13 8.21
C ALA A 80 -0.77 5.81 9.36
N ASP A 81 -0.07 4.65 9.30
CA ASP A 81 0.98 4.33 10.28
C ASP A 81 2.33 4.93 9.89
N GLN A 82 2.34 6.25 9.67
CA GLN A 82 3.46 7.01 9.13
C GLN A 82 4.75 6.89 9.95
N ALA A 83 4.66 6.83 11.28
CA ALA A 83 5.83 6.74 12.14
C ALA A 83 6.63 5.44 11.93
N ASN A 84 5.94 4.35 11.57
CA ASN A 84 6.56 3.05 11.32
C ASN A 84 6.82 2.76 9.83
N MET A 85 6.46 3.67 8.91
CA MET A 85 6.74 3.55 7.48
C MET A 85 8.27 3.68 7.20
N PRO A 86 8.80 3.03 6.14
CA PRO A 86 8.16 2.09 5.22
C PRO A 86 8.15 0.64 5.72
N TYR A 87 7.01 -0.02 5.56
CA TYR A 87 6.82 -1.39 6.04
C TYR A 87 7.67 -2.44 5.33
N GLY A 88 8.06 -2.19 4.08
CA GLY A 88 8.91 -3.11 3.31
C GLY A 88 10.27 -3.37 3.95
N ASN A 89 10.81 -2.41 4.68
CA ASN A 89 12.13 -2.51 5.31
C ASN A 89 12.17 -3.47 6.50
N TYR A 90 11.04 -3.73 7.16
CA TYR A 90 11.00 -4.70 8.27
C TYR A 90 11.39 -6.11 7.83
N ALA A 91 10.95 -6.54 6.66
CA ALA A 91 11.34 -7.84 6.11
C ALA A 91 12.84 -7.88 5.79
N ALA A 92 13.37 -6.83 5.18
CA ALA A 92 14.80 -6.72 4.88
C ALA A 92 15.67 -6.71 6.16
N ALA A 93 15.14 -6.16 7.26
CA ALA A 93 15.79 -6.15 8.57
C ALA A 93 15.52 -7.42 9.41
N ASN A 94 14.86 -8.45 8.87
CA ASN A 94 14.41 -9.66 9.62
C ASN A 94 13.53 -9.33 10.84
N LYS A 95 12.65 -8.31 10.73
CA LYS A 95 11.75 -7.80 11.77
C LYS A 95 10.27 -7.96 11.42
N THR A 96 9.91 -9.05 10.75
CA THR A 96 8.52 -9.31 10.35
C THR A 96 7.58 -9.46 11.54
N ASP A 97 8.06 -9.97 12.67
CA ASP A 97 7.25 -10.10 13.89
C ASP A 97 6.90 -8.72 14.47
N LEU A 98 7.85 -7.79 14.49
CA LEU A 98 7.62 -6.41 14.89
C LEU A 98 6.64 -5.70 13.94
N LEU A 99 6.76 -5.94 12.62
CA LEU A 99 5.81 -5.44 11.63
C LEU A 99 4.39 -5.92 11.93
N LYS A 100 4.22 -7.22 12.16
CA LYS A 100 2.91 -7.81 12.52
C LYS A 100 2.34 -7.20 13.79
N GLU A 101 3.17 -6.97 14.80
CA GLU A 101 2.77 -6.30 16.05
C GLU A 101 2.26 -4.88 15.80
N HIS A 102 2.95 -4.08 14.98
CA HIS A 102 2.47 -2.74 14.60
C HIS A 102 1.12 -2.80 13.91
N ILE A 103 0.95 -3.70 12.95
CA ILE A 103 -0.32 -3.87 12.24
C ILE A 103 -1.44 -4.27 13.21
N GLN A 104 -1.19 -5.21 14.13
CA GLN A 104 -2.18 -5.64 15.12
C GLN A 104 -2.58 -4.48 16.07
N LYS A 105 -1.63 -3.67 16.52
CA LYS A 105 -1.92 -2.46 17.33
C LYS A 105 -2.81 -1.48 16.56
N ASN A 106 -2.58 -1.32 15.26
CA ASN A 106 -3.42 -0.49 14.40
C ASN A 106 -4.83 -1.09 14.19
N MET A 107 -4.97 -2.43 14.16
CA MET A 107 -6.31 -3.06 14.16
C MET A 107 -7.05 -2.77 15.47
N GLN A 108 -6.37 -2.81 16.61
CA GLN A 108 -6.97 -2.44 17.90
C GLN A 108 -7.43 -0.97 17.93
N PHE A 109 -6.72 -0.06 17.24
CA PHE A 109 -7.18 1.32 17.10
C PHE A 109 -8.57 1.38 16.45
N PHE A 110 -8.84 0.61 15.39
CA PHE A 110 -10.14 0.59 14.72
C PHE A 110 -11.24 -0.07 15.55
N LEU A 111 -10.92 -1.05 16.36
CA LEU A 111 -11.89 -1.79 17.16
C LEU A 111 -12.29 -1.05 18.44
N LYS A 112 -11.41 -0.19 18.98
CA LYS A 112 -11.65 0.52 20.23
C LYS A 112 -12.47 1.78 20.01
N GLU A 113 -13.45 1.98 20.89
CA GLU A 113 -14.17 3.25 21.02
C GLU A 113 -13.33 4.29 21.75
N ALA A 114 -13.41 5.54 21.33
CA ALA A 114 -12.89 6.72 22.04
C ALA A 114 -13.94 7.83 22.01
N PRO A 115 -13.84 8.91 22.82
CA PRO A 115 -14.88 9.91 22.97
C PRO A 115 -15.40 10.53 21.66
N THR A 116 -14.51 10.67 20.66
CA THR A 116 -14.83 11.25 19.34
C THR A 116 -14.69 10.24 18.19
N LYS A 117 -14.38 8.98 18.50
CA LYS A 117 -14.07 7.94 17.50
C LYS A 117 -14.88 6.67 17.82
N PRO A 118 -15.93 6.34 17.03
CA PRO A 118 -16.62 5.06 17.15
C PRO A 118 -15.69 3.91 16.64
N PRO A 119 -15.97 2.65 17.01
CA PRO A 119 -15.37 1.51 16.36
C PRO A 119 -15.82 1.43 14.89
N VAL A 120 -15.18 0.56 14.09
CA VAL A 120 -15.53 0.38 12.69
C VAL A 120 -16.37 -0.88 12.46
N LYS A 121 -17.17 -0.90 11.39
CA LYS A 121 -17.95 -2.07 10.98
C LYS A 121 -17.24 -3.01 9.99
N MET A 122 -16.20 -2.52 9.33
CA MET A 122 -15.36 -3.24 8.38
C MET A 122 -13.98 -2.60 8.34
N ILE A 123 -12.94 -3.37 8.05
CA ILE A 123 -11.56 -2.88 7.86
C ILE A 123 -11.09 -3.21 6.44
N VAL A 124 -10.54 -2.21 5.76
CA VAL A 124 -9.87 -2.31 4.47
C VAL A 124 -8.37 -2.12 4.69
N LEU A 125 -7.57 -3.17 4.48
CA LEU A 125 -6.12 -3.07 4.46
C LEU A 125 -5.67 -2.56 3.09
N ALA A 126 -5.44 -1.25 2.99
CA ALA A 126 -5.01 -0.58 1.77
C ALA A 126 -3.51 -0.81 1.48
N CYS A 127 -2.73 -1.21 2.48
CA CYS A 127 -1.31 -1.48 2.37
C CYS A 127 -1.03 -2.89 1.83
N ASN A 128 -0.30 -2.98 0.70
CA ASN A 128 0.11 -4.27 0.14
C ASN A 128 0.98 -5.09 1.12
N THR A 129 1.97 -4.46 1.75
CA THR A 129 2.85 -5.12 2.72
C THR A 129 2.07 -5.61 3.94
N ALA A 130 1.18 -4.79 4.49
CA ALA A 130 0.34 -5.21 5.62
C ALA A 130 -0.58 -6.38 5.24
N THR A 131 -1.18 -6.35 4.06
CA THR A 131 -1.99 -7.46 3.54
C THR A 131 -1.18 -8.74 3.43
N ALA A 132 0.02 -8.67 2.82
CA ALA A 132 0.89 -9.83 2.60
C ALA A 132 1.33 -10.53 3.89
N TYR A 133 1.64 -9.75 4.93
CA TYR A 133 2.23 -10.27 6.16
C TYR A 133 1.22 -10.53 7.28
N ALA A 134 0.07 -9.83 7.32
CA ALA A 134 -0.79 -9.86 8.49
C ALA A 134 -2.25 -10.20 8.24
N LEU A 135 -2.78 -10.14 7.00
CA LEU A 135 -4.22 -10.33 6.76
C LEU A 135 -4.73 -11.68 7.28
N SER A 136 -3.99 -12.77 7.00
CA SER A 136 -4.36 -14.11 7.47
C SER A 136 -4.37 -14.21 9.00
N ASP A 137 -3.33 -13.65 9.64
CA ASP A 137 -3.20 -13.65 11.10
C ASP A 137 -4.35 -12.86 11.76
N ILE A 138 -4.68 -11.67 11.19
CA ILE A 138 -5.80 -10.84 11.65
C ILE A 138 -7.14 -11.59 11.53
N LYS A 139 -7.41 -12.20 10.38
CA LYS A 139 -8.64 -12.98 10.17
C LYS A 139 -8.76 -14.14 11.17
N ASN A 140 -7.66 -14.85 11.42
CA ASN A 140 -7.62 -15.94 12.39
C ASN A 140 -7.83 -15.45 13.82
N GLN A 141 -7.16 -14.37 14.22
CA GLN A 141 -7.35 -13.75 15.53
C GLN A 141 -8.80 -13.29 15.73
N PHE A 142 -9.38 -12.56 14.75
CA PHE A 142 -10.76 -12.08 14.84
C PHE A 142 -11.75 -13.25 14.98
N LYS A 143 -11.50 -14.36 14.29
CA LYS A 143 -12.29 -15.58 14.43
C LYS A 143 -12.17 -16.18 15.84
N GLN A 144 -10.94 -16.27 16.38
CA GLN A 144 -10.68 -16.80 17.73
C GLN A 144 -11.30 -15.92 18.83
N GLU A 145 -11.23 -14.61 18.66
CA GLU A 145 -11.77 -13.63 19.62
C GLU A 145 -13.26 -13.31 19.37
N SER A 146 -13.91 -14.00 18.44
CA SER A 146 -15.33 -13.77 18.08
C SER A 146 -15.62 -12.33 17.62
N ILE A 147 -14.64 -11.64 17.02
CA ILE A 147 -14.78 -10.30 16.47
C ILE A 147 -15.45 -10.40 15.10
N SER A 148 -16.69 -9.90 15.00
CA SER A 148 -17.49 -9.98 13.78
C SER A 148 -17.30 -8.77 12.84
N VAL A 149 -16.06 -8.28 12.71
CA VAL A 149 -15.67 -7.18 11.80
C VAL A 149 -14.96 -7.79 10.60
N PRO A 150 -15.53 -7.73 9.38
CA PRO A 150 -14.87 -8.25 8.19
C PRO A 150 -13.61 -7.44 7.87
N VAL A 151 -12.56 -8.15 7.42
CA VAL A 151 -11.29 -7.54 6.98
C VAL A 151 -11.01 -8.00 5.56
N ILE A 152 -10.78 -7.03 4.66
CA ILE A 152 -10.38 -7.27 3.27
C ILE A 152 -9.03 -6.61 2.99
N GLY A 153 -8.33 -7.08 1.98
CA GLY A 153 -7.00 -6.56 1.65
C GLY A 153 -6.77 -6.43 0.15
N VAL A 154 -5.97 -5.45 -0.22
CA VAL A 154 -5.69 -5.09 -1.63
C VAL A 154 -5.10 -6.25 -2.44
N ILE A 155 -4.27 -7.11 -1.84
CA ILE A 155 -3.69 -8.27 -2.55
C ILE A 155 -4.77 -9.26 -2.94
N ASP A 156 -5.70 -9.58 -2.01
CA ASP A 156 -6.78 -10.52 -2.26
C ASP A 156 -7.68 -10.00 -3.38
N ALA A 157 -8.07 -8.72 -3.33
CA ALA A 157 -8.94 -8.10 -4.32
C ALA A 157 -8.30 -8.06 -5.72
N GLY A 158 -7.04 -7.59 -5.82
CA GLY A 158 -6.29 -7.59 -7.08
C GLY A 158 -6.07 -9.01 -7.64
N SER A 159 -5.82 -9.98 -6.77
CA SER A 159 -5.65 -11.39 -7.17
C SER A 159 -6.95 -11.99 -7.70
N LYS A 160 -8.09 -11.75 -7.04
CA LYS A 160 -9.42 -12.19 -7.51
C LYS A 160 -9.74 -11.62 -8.88
N ALA A 161 -9.43 -10.34 -9.12
CA ALA A 161 -9.66 -9.70 -10.41
C ALA A 161 -8.80 -10.33 -11.50
N ALA A 162 -7.50 -10.58 -11.25
CA ALA A 162 -6.61 -11.24 -12.19
C ALA A 162 -7.09 -12.65 -12.55
N LEU A 163 -7.50 -13.45 -11.56
CA LEU A 163 -8.05 -14.79 -11.80
C LEU A 163 -9.35 -14.75 -12.59
N SER A 164 -10.23 -13.79 -12.29
CA SER A 164 -11.48 -13.61 -13.03
C SER A 164 -11.22 -13.22 -14.49
N TYR A 165 -10.19 -12.39 -14.73
CA TYR A 165 -9.75 -12.05 -16.08
C TYR A 165 -9.22 -13.28 -16.83
N GLN A 166 -8.39 -14.11 -16.20
CA GLN A 166 -7.86 -15.35 -16.77
C GLN A 166 -9.01 -16.33 -17.15
N GLN A 167 -9.97 -16.50 -16.24
CA GLN A 167 -11.12 -17.39 -16.50
C GLN A 167 -11.96 -16.94 -17.70
N LYS A 168 -12.07 -15.63 -17.91
CA LYS A 168 -12.89 -15.05 -18.99
C LYS A 168 -12.16 -14.97 -20.34
N ASN A 169 -10.86 -14.65 -20.31
CA ASN A 169 -10.10 -14.27 -21.52
C ASN A 169 -9.02 -15.28 -21.91
N GLY A 170 -8.94 -16.40 -21.19
CA GLY A 170 -7.97 -17.46 -21.44
C GLY A 170 -6.71 -17.33 -20.61
N ASP A 171 -5.95 -18.43 -20.64
CA ASP A 171 -4.75 -18.62 -19.84
C ASP A 171 -3.55 -17.82 -20.40
N GLY A 172 -2.84 -17.14 -19.53
CA GLY A 172 -1.66 -16.36 -19.84
C GLY A 172 -0.76 -16.19 -18.61
N THR A 173 0.27 -15.37 -18.71
CA THR A 173 1.08 -15.00 -17.56
C THR A 173 0.46 -13.78 -16.87
N ILE A 174 0.30 -13.86 -15.55
CA ILE A 174 -0.07 -12.73 -14.71
C ILE A 174 1.22 -12.03 -14.28
N GLY A 175 1.41 -10.79 -14.75
CA GLY A 175 2.46 -9.92 -14.25
C GLY A 175 2.04 -9.28 -12.93
N VAL A 176 3.00 -9.09 -12.02
CA VAL A 176 2.83 -8.32 -10.79
C VAL A 176 3.90 -7.23 -10.78
N PHE A 177 3.50 -5.99 -10.96
CA PHE A 177 4.37 -4.83 -10.88
C PHE A 177 4.11 -4.12 -9.55
N ALA A 178 5.05 -4.23 -8.60
CA ALA A 178 4.84 -3.79 -7.23
C ALA A 178 6.12 -3.17 -6.65
N THR A 179 6.07 -2.65 -5.42
CA THR A 179 7.30 -2.21 -4.73
C THR A 179 8.24 -3.41 -4.49
N ALA A 180 9.54 -3.15 -4.37
CA ALA A 180 10.53 -4.18 -4.05
C ALA A 180 10.13 -4.98 -2.78
N GLY A 181 9.66 -4.30 -1.73
CA GLY A 181 9.20 -4.95 -0.50
C GLY A 181 7.96 -5.83 -0.69
N THR A 182 7.01 -5.42 -1.52
CA THR A 182 5.82 -6.23 -1.85
C THR A 182 6.23 -7.48 -2.64
N VAL A 183 7.14 -7.34 -3.61
CA VAL A 183 7.65 -8.50 -4.37
C VAL A 183 8.42 -9.46 -3.45
N ALA A 184 9.30 -8.95 -2.59
CA ALA A 184 10.04 -9.75 -1.62
C ALA A 184 9.14 -10.53 -0.65
N SER A 185 7.94 -10.01 -0.34
CA SER A 185 6.95 -10.72 0.49
C SER A 185 6.37 -11.96 -0.17
N ASN A 186 6.49 -12.09 -1.49
CA ASN A 186 5.82 -13.11 -2.30
C ASN A 186 4.28 -13.18 -2.10
N GLY A 187 3.68 -12.05 -1.66
CA GLY A 187 2.27 -11.98 -1.28
C GLY A 187 1.32 -12.29 -2.45
N TYR A 188 1.47 -11.59 -3.58
CA TYR A 188 0.65 -11.82 -4.77
C TYR A 188 0.78 -13.24 -5.34
N PRO A 189 1.99 -13.77 -5.62
CA PRO A 189 2.12 -15.14 -6.14
C PRO A 189 1.49 -16.18 -5.24
N ARG A 190 1.71 -16.13 -3.91
CA ARG A 190 1.09 -17.05 -2.96
C ARG A 190 -0.44 -16.96 -2.98
N THR A 191 -0.99 -15.74 -2.93
CA THR A 191 -2.45 -15.53 -2.92
C THR A 191 -3.08 -16.02 -4.22
N LEU A 192 -2.48 -15.71 -5.37
CA LEU A 192 -2.93 -16.16 -6.68
C LEU A 192 -2.93 -17.69 -6.77
N GLN A 193 -1.85 -18.38 -6.38
CA GLN A 193 -1.77 -19.83 -6.41
C GLN A 193 -2.77 -20.50 -5.46
N THR A 194 -2.94 -19.95 -4.25
CA THR A 194 -3.91 -20.45 -3.26
C THR A 194 -5.33 -20.35 -3.81
N MET A 195 -5.72 -19.18 -4.28
CA MET A 195 -7.06 -18.94 -4.83
C MET A 195 -7.33 -19.74 -6.11
N ALA A 196 -6.31 -19.91 -6.97
CA ALA A 196 -6.43 -20.73 -8.17
C ALA A 196 -6.69 -22.20 -7.82
N LYS A 197 -5.94 -22.73 -6.84
CA LYS A 197 -6.14 -24.09 -6.31
C LYS A 197 -7.55 -24.27 -5.74
N GLU A 198 -8.04 -23.32 -4.95
CA GLU A 198 -9.39 -23.36 -4.38
C GLU A 198 -10.49 -23.36 -5.47
N LYS A 199 -10.21 -22.73 -6.62
CA LYS A 199 -11.10 -22.70 -7.81
C LYS A 199 -10.92 -23.89 -8.76
N GLY A 200 -10.03 -24.84 -8.43
CA GLY A 200 -9.72 -25.98 -9.31
C GLY A 200 -9.00 -25.58 -10.61
N MET A 201 -8.36 -24.41 -10.65
CA MET A 201 -7.58 -23.95 -11.81
C MET A 201 -6.23 -24.67 -11.86
N GLN A 202 -5.65 -24.77 -13.07
CA GLN A 202 -4.28 -25.25 -13.24
C GLN A 202 -3.27 -24.27 -12.61
N ALA A 203 -2.02 -24.73 -12.42
CA ALA A 203 -0.94 -23.90 -11.92
C ALA A 203 -0.74 -22.67 -12.83
N LEU A 204 -0.75 -21.50 -12.19
CA LEU A 204 -0.65 -20.22 -12.89
C LEU A 204 0.79 -19.90 -13.27
N SER A 205 0.97 -19.27 -14.42
CA SER A 205 2.19 -18.54 -14.74
C SER A 205 2.11 -17.14 -14.11
N VAL A 206 2.99 -16.87 -13.16
CA VAL A 206 3.04 -15.56 -12.45
C VAL A 206 4.48 -15.07 -12.46
N ILE A 207 4.67 -13.81 -12.83
CA ILE A 207 5.98 -13.16 -12.78
C ILE A 207 5.88 -11.82 -12.05
N SER A 208 6.83 -11.54 -11.17
CA SER A 208 6.85 -10.30 -10.38
C SER A 208 8.04 -9.42 -10.70
N GLN A 209 7.81 -8.11 -10.80
CA GLN A 209 8.82 -7.07 -10.98
C GLN A 209 8.71 -6.04 -9.86
N GLY A 210 9.82 -5.84 -9.14
CA GLY A 210 9.94 -4.76 -8.16
C GLY A 210 10.25 -3.44 -8.85
N GLY A 211 9.45 -2.43 -8.62
CA GLY A 211 9.65 -1.07 -9.13
C GLY A 211 10.46 -0.22 -8.14
N PHE A 212 11.73 -0.57 -7.93
CA PHE A 212 12.61 0.16 -7.02
C PHE A 212 12.77 1.61 -7.44
N GLY A 213 12.52 2.54 -6.53
CA GLY A 213 12.62 3.99 -6.77
C GLY A 213 11.43 4.59 -7.53
N LEU A 214 10.50 3.77 -8.08
CA LEU A 214 9.37 4.29 -8.84
C LEU A 214 8.36 5.03 -7.96
N ALA A 215 7.95 4.45 -6.84
CA ALA A 215 7.02 5.10 -5.92
C ALA A 215 7.64 6.37 -5.33
N GLU A 216 8.91 6.30 -4.95
CA GLU A 216 9.69 7.40 -4.41
C GLU A 216 9.85 8.53 -5.47
N SER A 217 10.06 8.20 -6.74
CA SER A 217 10.14 9.20 -7.81
C SER A 217 8.79 9.90 -8.06
N ILE A 218 7.67 9.17 -7.95
CA ILE A 218 6.32 9.75 -8.00
C ILE A 218 6.10 10.70 -6.82
N ASP A 219 6.63 10.34 -5.64
CA ASP A 219 6.56 11.15 -4.43
C ASP A 219 7.55 12.31 -4.42
N ARG A 220 8.38 12.42 -5.46
CA ARG A 220 9.44 13.42 -5.57
C ARG A 220 10.44 13.35 -4.41
N ASP A 221 10.73 12.13 -3.92
CA ASP A 221 11.79 11.91 -2.94
C ASP A 221 13.14 12.32 -3.54
N TRP A 222 13.86 13.17 -2.81
CA TRP A 222 15.12 13.75 -3.25
C TRP A 222 16.18 12.71 -3.65
N SER A 223 16.15 11.53 -3.05
CA SER A 223 17.08 10.46 -3.42
C SER A 223 16.79 9.83 -4.80
N TYR A 224 15.62 10.09 -5.40
CA TYR A 224 15.18 9.48 -6.66
C TYR A 224 14.74 10.48 -7.72
N TYR A 225 14.43 11.72 -7.35
CA TYR A 225 13.91 12.73 -8.23
C TYR A 225 14.29 14.15 -7.76
N VAL A 226 14.68 15.04 -8.67
CA VAL A 226 14.90 16.47 -8.38
C VAL A 226 14.59 17.35 -9.58
N ASP A 227 13.67 18.28 -9.44
CA ASP A 227 13.22 19.16 -10.50
C ASP A 227 14.31 20.09 -11.08
N THR A 228 15.24 20.51 -10.24
CA THR A 228 16.17 21.61 -10.53
C THR A 228 17.54 21.19 -11.01
N LEU A 229 17.84 19.87 -10.98
CA LEU A 229 19.14 19.37 -11.38
C LEU A 229 19.24 19.11 -12.86
N THR A 230 20.42 19.40 -13.42
CA THR A 230 20.77 19.12 -14.82
C THR A 230 21.92 18.13 -14.96
N LYS A 231 22.50 17.67 -13.85
CA LYS A 231 23.62 16.71 -13.80
C LYS A 231 23.35 15.60 -12.79
N ALA A 232 23.96 14.45 -13.01
CA ALA A 232 23.95 13.34 -12.07
C ALA A 232 24.55 13.75 -10.71
N ARG A 233 24.13 13.08 -9.64
CA ARG A 233 24.53 13.35 -8.25
C ARG A 233 24.91 12.09 -7.48
N ASN A 234 25.78 12.21 -6.48
CA ASN A 234 26.29 11.07 -5.72
C ASN A 234 25.24 10.43 -4.80
N GLU A 235 24.28 11.22 -4.29
CA GLU A 235 23.27 10.77 -3.34
C GLU A 235 22.07 10.05 -4.00
N TYR A 236 22.12 9.94 -5.33
CA TYR A 236 21.07 9.24 -6.07
C TYR A 236 21.08 7.74 -5.75
N LYS A 237 19.89 7.19 -5.49
CA LYS A 237 19.72 5.78 -5.10
C LYS A 237 18.99 4.94 -6.15
N GLY A 238 18.40 5.57 -7.16
CA GLY A 238 17.63 4.90 -8.20
C GLY A 238 18.48 4.10 -9.21
N PRO A 239 17.85 3.56 -10.26
CA PRO A 239 18.55 2.88 -11.34
C PRO A 239 19.53 3.82 -12.06
N SER A 240 20.79 3.39 -12.20
CA SER A 240 21.82 4.16 -12.90
C SER A 240 22.86 3.23 -13.54
N LEU A 241 23.79 3.80 -14.32
CA LEU A 241 24.91 3.02 -14.88
C LEU A 241 25.85 2.48 -13.78
N LYS A 242 25.96 3.19 -12.65
CA LYS A 242 26.84 2.83 -11.54
C LYS A 242 26.14 2.02 -10.43
N ASN A 243 24.81 1.90 -10.44
CA ASN A 243 24.09 1.16 -9.43
C ASN A 243 24.33 -0.36 -9.60
N SER A 244 24.91 -1.01 -8.60
CA SER A 244 25.29 -2.44 -8.68
C SER A 244 24.10 -3.41 -8.68
N THR A 245 22.94 -3.01 -8.14
CA THR A 245 21.74 -3.85 -8.04
C THR A 245 20.72 -3.52 -9.13
N TYR A 246 20.58 -2.23 -9.46
CA TYR A 246 19.64 -1.72 -10.45
C TYR A 246 20.40 -1.00 -11.56
N THR A 247 21.34 -1.73 -12.17
CA THR A 247 22.18 -1.21 -13.25
C THR A 247 21.34 -0.98 -14.50
N ILE A 248 21.53 0.16 -15.16
CA ILE A 248 21.00 0.40 -16.50
C ILE A 248 21.89 -0.37 -17.50
N ASP A 249 21.33 -1.40 -18.13
CA ASP A 249 22.03 -2.18 -19.16
C ASP A 249 22.09 -1.38 -20.47
N THR A 250 23.29 -0.98 -20.86
CA THR A 250 23.50 -0.18 -22.07
C THR A 250 23.13 -0.92 -23.35
N SER A 251 23.16 -2.26 -23.34
CA SER A 251 22.74 -3.07 -24.51
C SER A 251 21.22 -2.98 -24.77
N LEU A 252 20.44 -2.53 -23.79
CA LEU A 252 18.98 -2.39 -23.84
C LEU A 252 18.52 -0.94 -24.05
N PHE A 253 19.40 0.02 -24.30
CA PHE A 253 19.03 1.43 -24.47
C PHE A 253 17.95 1.65 -25.53
N SER A 254 18.04 0.95 -26.64
CA SER A 254 17.04 1.02 -27.70
C SER A 254 15.67 0.45 -27.28
N ALA A 255 15.66 -0.46 -26.32
CA ALA A 255 14.42 -1.02 -25.76
C ALA A 255 13.82 -0.11 -24.67
N TYR A 256 14.65 0.47 -23.81
CA TYR A 256 14.18 1.42 -22.80
C TYR A 256 13.48 2.64 -23.41
N ARG A 257 14.04 3.17 -24.52
CA ARG A 257 13.53 4.39 -25.17
C ARG A 257 13.30 5.51 -24.16
N PHE A 258 14.29 5.72 -23.27
CA PHE A 258 14.21 6.76 -22.25
C PHE A 258 13.91 8.13 -22.87
N ASP A 259 13.02 8.86 -22.23
CA ASP A 259 12.76 10.26 -22.55
C ASP A 259 13.90 11.11 -21.99
N ALA A 260 14.73 11.66 -22.88
CA ALA A 260 15.86 12.52 -22.53
C ALA A 260 15.50 14.02 -22.56
N SER A 261 14.23 14.38 -22.79
CA SER A 261 13.81 15.77 -22.83
C SER A 261 13.91 16.45 -21.46
N GLY A 262 14.38 17.69 -21.44
CA GLY A 262 14.55 18.43 -20.19
C GLY A 262 15.59 17.77 -19.27
N ASN A 263 15.21 17.60 -18.00
CA ASN A 263 16.04 16.97 -16.97
C ASN A 263 15.58 15.55 -16.58
N LYS A 264 14.86 14.85 -17.47
CA LYS A 264 14.31 13.52 -17.19
C LYS A 264 15.38 12.41 -17.13
N LEU A 265 16.52 12.66 -17.72
CA LEU A 265 17.76 11.89 -17.57
C LEU A 265 18.88 12.83 -17.14
N LEU A 266 19.60 12.45 -16.11
CA LEU A 266 20.77 13.21 -15.64
C LEU A 266 22.02 12.39 -15.96
N CYS A 267 23.02 13.06 -16.52
CA CYS A 267 24.30 12.42 -16.80
C CYS A 267 25.45 13.15 -16.09
N GLU A 268 26.42 12.37 -15.63
CA GLU A 268 27.77 12.79 -15.36
C GLU A 268 28.61 12.58 -16.62
N TYR A 269 29.20 13.64 -17.16
CA TYR A 269 29.97 13.57 -18.41
C TYR A 269 31.47 13.65 -18.13
N ASP A 270 32.25 12.88 -18.88
CA ASP A 270 33.71 13.05 -18.94
C ASP A 270 34.12 14.27 -19.82
N ASP A 271 35.43 14.55 -19.87
CA ASP A 271 35.98 15.64 -20.70
C ASP A 271 35.76 15.41 -22.20
N LYS A 272 35.38 14.20 -22.62
CA LYS A 272 35.12 13.85 -24.03
C LYS A 272 33.64 13.87 -24.35
N GLY A 273 32.77 14.21 -23.38
CA GLY A 273 31.33 14.26 -23.52
C GLY A 273 30.63 12.88 -23.42
N SER A 274 31.32 11.83 -22.94
CA SER A 274 30.70 10.54 -22.69
C SER A 274 29.99 10.53 -21.35
N CYS A 275 28.78 9.96 -21.26
CA CYS A 275 28.03 9.84 -20.02
C CYS A 275 28.63 8.72 -19.14
N LEU A 276 29.26 9.10 -18.03
CA LEU A 276 29.87 8.18 -17.06
C LEU A 276 28.88 7.56 -16.07
N ASP A 277 27.84 8.32 -15.73
CA ASP A 277 26.71 7.83 -14.94
C ASP A 277 25.42 8.46 -15.44
N MET A 278 24.47 7.62 -15.81
CA MET A 278 23.13 8.03 -16.20
C MET A 278 22.16 7.69 -15.08
N GLN A 279 21.37 8.67 -14.65
CA GLN A 279 20.39 8.56 -13.59
C GLN A 279 19.00 8.90 -14.11
N LEU A 280 18.00 8.11 -13.73
CA LEU A 280 16.60 8.37 -14.07
C LEU A 280 16.07 9.49 -13.18
N ASN A 281 15.46 10.49 -13.78
CA ASN A 281 14.92 11.65 -13.04
C ASN A 281 13.47 11.98 -13.46
N ASP A 282 12.74 10.96 -13.93
CA ASP A 282 11.31 11.08 -14.27
C ASP A 282 10.61 9.75 -14.08
N PRO A 283 9.42 9.69 -13.42
CA PRO A 283 8.68 8.45 -13.18
C PRO A 283 8.43 7.62 -14.45
N SER A 284 8.26 8.26 -15.61
CA SER A 284 8.05 7.52 -16.87
C SER A 284 9.29 6.72 -17.30
N ASN A 285 10.50 7.23 -17.03
CA ASN A 285 11.74 6.52 -17.29
C ASN A 285 11.95 5.34 -16.31
N TYR A 286 11.50 5.47 -15.06
CA TYR A 286 11.44 4.33 -14.14
C TYR A 286 10.48 3.24 -14.65
N VAL A 287 9.30 3.62 -15.16
CA VAL A 287 8.36 2.66 -15.78
C VAL A 287 9.03 1.93 -16.93
N ARG A 288 9.70 2.64 -17.83
CA ARG A 288 10.43 2.06 -18.98
C ARG A 288 11.49 1.06 -18.53
N TYR A 289 12.34 1.47 -17.58
CA TYR A 289 13.37 0.60 -17.02
C TYR A 289 12.79 -0.70 -16.45
N HIS A 290 11.77 -0.59 -15.61
CA HIS A 290 11.21 -1.76 -14.92
C HIS A 290 10.39 -2.68 -15.83
N LEU A 291 9.67 -2.15 -16.82
CA LEU A 291 8.93 -2.99 -17.77
C LEU A 291 9.85 -3.73 -18.73
N VAL A 292 10.93 -3.11 -19.19
CA VAL A 292 11.98 -3.82 -19.93
C VAL A 292 12.61 -4.90 -19.05
N SER A 293 12.98 -4.58 -17.82
CA SER A 293 13.53 -5.57 -16.87
C SER A 293 12.57 -6.74 -16.63
N LEU A 294 11.26 -6.49 -16.55
CA LEU A 294 10.23 -7.54 -16.43
C LEU A 294 10.26 -8.49 -17.64
N LEU A 295 10.33 -7.93 -18.85
CA LEU A 295 10.33 -8.74 -20.08
C LEU A 295 11.65 -9.49 -20.28
N GLU A 296 12.79 -8.89 -19.95
CA GLU A 296 14.07 -9.58 -19.93
C GLU A 296 14.07 -10.74 -18.92
N LYS A 297 13.44 -10.55 -17.76
CA LYS A 297 13.21 -11.63 -16.79
C LYS A 297 12.32 -12.73 -17.36
N MET A 298 11.25 -12.41 -18.10
CA MET A 298 10.42 -13.41 -18.78
C MET A 298 11.25 -14.25 -19.79
N ILE A 299 12.19 -13.59 -20.48
CA ILE A 299 13.12 -14.28 -21.40
C ILE A 299 14.04 -15.21 -20.62
N ALA A 300 14.68 -14.72 -19.56
CA ALA A 300 15.64 -15.48 -18.74
C ALA A 300 14.98 -16.69 -18.05
N ASP A 301 13.78 -16.51 -17.52
CA ASP A 301 12.97 -17.54 -16.85
C ASP A 301 12.26 -18.48 -17.84
N LYS A 302 12.48 -18.29 -19.17
CA LYS A 302 11.89 -19.09 -20.25
C LYS A 302 10.36 -19.21 -20.16
N ILE A 303 9.70 -18.11 -19.80
CA ILE A 303 8.23 -18.05 -19.75
C ILE A 303 7.67 -18.25 -21.15
N THR A 304 6.77 -19.21 -21.31
CA THR A 304 6.19 -19.56 -22.62
C THR A 304 4.86 -18.92 -22.92
N LYS A 305 4.10 -18.58 -21.87
CA LYS A 305 2.78 -17.93 -22.00
C LYS A 305 2.93 -16.40 -22.03
N PRO A 306 2.32 -15.71 -23.00
CA PRO A 306 2.36 -14.25 -23.01
C PRO A 306 1.68 -13.65 -21.78
N MET A 307 2.21 -12.54 -21.30
CA MET A 307 1.59 -11.77 -20.23
C MET A 307 0.32 -11.09 -20.77
N ASN A 308 -0.84 -11.45 -20.22
CA ASN A 308 -2.14 -10.93 -20.64
C ASN A 308 -2.76 -10.00 -19.59
N SER A 309 -2.24 -9.98 -18.38
CA SER A 309 -2.67 -9.07 -17.32
C SER A 309 -1.49 -8.66 -16.45
N LEU A 310 -1.54 -7.43 -15.92
CA LEU A 310 -0.52 -6.85 -15.05
C LEU A 310 -1.20 -6.20 -13.83
N ILE A 311 -0.93 -6.74 -12.65
CA ILE A 311 -1.42 -6.18 -11.38
C ILE A 311 -0.51 -5.02 -10.98
N LEU A 312 -1.09 -3.84 -10.76
CA LEU A 312 -0.41 -2.64 -10.26
C LEU A 312 -0.31 -2.70 -8.72
N GLY A 313 0.57 -3.54 -8.21
CA GLY A 313 0.69 -3.90 -6.80
C GLY A 313 1.35 -2.85 -5.90
N CYS A 314 1.27 -1.58 -6.27
CA CYS A 314 1.66 -0.43 -5.48
C CYS A 314 0.60 0.66 -5.64
N THR A 315 0.24 1.30 -4.55
CA THR A 315 -0.77 2.37 -4.50
C THR A 315 -0.42 3.60 -5.34
N HIS A 316 0.84 3.76 -5.72
CA HIS A 316 1.31 4.87 -6.57
C HIS A 316 1.22 4.57 -8.07
N TYR A 317 1.26 3.29 -8.49
CA TYR A 317 1.37 2.93 -9.90
C TYR A 317 0.11 3.22 -10.73
N PRO A 318 -1.11 3.21 -10.19
CA PRO A 318 -2.29 3.65 -10.93
C PRO A 318 -2.19 5.08 -11.49
N TYR A 319 -1.41 5.98 -10.88
CA TYR A 319 -1.15 7.33 -11.43
C TYR A 319 -0.41 7.31 -12.78
N LEU A 320 0.32 6.23 -13.06
CA LEU A 320 1.08 6.02 -14.29
C LEU A 320 0.43 4.98 -15.21
N LYS A 321 -0.86 4.67 -15.01
CA LYS A 321 -1.58 3.63 -15.76
C LYS A 321 -1.47 3.82 -17.27
N ASP A 322 -1.68 5.04 -17.76
CA ASP A 322 -1.59 5.36 -19.18
C ASP A 322 -0.14 5.25 -19.70
N THR A 323 0.83 5.69 -18.90
CA THR A 323 2.26 5.52 -19.22
C THR A 323 2.64 4.05 -19.30
N ILE A 324 2.19 3.23 -18.33
CA ILE A 324 2.44 1.78 -18.31
C ILE A 324 1.81 1.13 -19.56
N ALA A 325 0.56 1.46 -19.89
CA ALA A 325 -0.12 0.95 -21.08
C ALA A 325 0.64 1.32 -22.36
N THR A 326 1.06 2.59 -22.48
CA THR A 326 1.82 3.09 -23.63
C THR A 326 3.14 2.35 -23.78
N VAL A 327 3.92 2.21 -22.70
CA VAL A 327 5.21 1.53 -22.73
C VAL A 327 5.06 0.04 -23.07
N LEU A 328 4.05 -0.65 -22.53
CA LEU A 328 3.78 -2.05 -22.88
C LEU A 328 3.44 -2.20 -24.37
N ASN A 329 2.63 -1.29 -24.94
CA ASN A 329 2.32 -1.29 -26.36
C ASN A 329 3.56 -0.99 -27.23
N GLU A 330 4.41 -0.05 -26.83
CA GLU A 330 5.70 0.22 -27.50
C GLU A 330 6.59 -1.02 -27.48
N LEU A 331 6.68 -1.73 -26.35
CA LEU A 331 7.48 -2.94 -26.20
C LEU A 331 6.92 -4.12 -27.03
N TYR A 332 5.61 -4.26 -27.14
CA TYR A 332 4.98 -5.25 -28.01
C TYR A 332 5.40 -5.06 -29.48
N HIS A 333 5.54 -3.80 -29.93
CA HIS A 333 5.95 -3.46 -31.29
C HIS A 333 7.48 -3.24 -31.45
N TYR A 334 8.24 -3.37 -30.35
CA TYR A 334 9.69 -3.13 -30.40
C TYR A 334 10.41 -4.21 -31.21
N LYS A 335 11.22 -3.76 -32.17
CA LYS A 335 12.08 -4.61 -33.00
C LYS A 335 13.55 -4.37 -32.67
N ASN A 336 14.29 -5.45 -32.53
CA ASN A 336 15.75 -5.46 -32.53
C ASN A 336 16.20 -6.22 -33.79
N ASN A 337 17.04 -5.64 -34.62
CA ASN A 337 17.49 -6.22 -35.89
C ASN A 337 16.34 -6.73 -36.78
N ASN A 338 15.26 -5.93 -36.91
CA ASN A 338 14.03 -6.26 -37.64
C ASN A 338 13.17 -7.39 -37.06
N GLU A 339 13.55 -8.02 -35.95
CA GLU A 339 12.77 -9.04 -35.27
C GLU A 339 12.07 -8.48 -34.03
N TYR A 340 10.82 -8.88 -33.81
CA TYR A 340 10.08 -8.48 -32.61
C TYR A 340 10.66 -9.17 -31.38
N ARG A 341 11.30 -8.40 -30.48
CA ARG A 341 11.97 -8.95 -29.29
C ARG A 341 10.98 -9.45 -28.24
N TYR A 342 9.91 -8.68 -27.97
CA TYR A 342 9.02 -8.95 -26.83
C TYR A 342 7.61 -9.42 -27.24
N LYS A 343 7.26 -9.40 -28.51
CA LYS A 343 5.91 -9.72 -29.00
C LYS A 343 5.39 -11.08 -28.53
N LYS A 344 6.25 -12.10 -28.43
CA LYS A 344 5.86 -13.43 -27.95
C LYS A 344 5.61 -13.52 -26.44
N PHE A 345 6.01 -12.50 -25.67
CA PHE A 345 5.86 -12.43 -24.22
C PHE A 345 4.71 -11.53 -23.78
N LEU A 346 4.07 -10.83 -24.70
CA LEU A 346 2.97 -9.90 -24.42
C LEU A 346 1.79 -10.22 -25.34
N VAL A 347 0.57 -10.05 -24.83
CA VAL A 347 -0.57 -9.81 -25.72
C VAL A 347 -0.55 -8.35 -26.16
N GLU A 348 -1.19 -8.04 -27.29
CA GLU A 348 -1.20 -6.67 -27.83
C GLU A 348 -1.76 -5.64 -26.83
N LYS A 349 -2.81 -6.01 -26.10
CA LYS A 349 -3.40 -5.18 -25.05
C LYS A 349 -3.40 -5.94 -23.74
N VAL A 350 -2.41 -5.65 -22.89
CA VAL A 350 -2.32 -6.20 -21.53
C VAL A 350 -3.36 -5.53 -20.63
N GLU A 351 -4.15 -6.31 -19.90
CA GLU A 351 -5.10 -5.78 -18.92
C GLU A 351 -4.37 -5.26 -17.68
N LEU A 352 -4.57 -3.98 -17.36
CA LEU A 352 -3.99 -3.36 -16.17
C LEU A 352 -4.99 -3.40 -15.02
N ILE A 353 -4.70 -4.23 -14.02
CA ILE A 353 -5.54 -4.44 -12.85
C ILE A 353 -5.10 -3.49 -11.74
N ASP A 354 -6.00 -2.59 -11.36
CA ASP A 354 -5.80 -1.67 -10.24
C ASP A 354 -6.41 -2.27 -8.96
N PRO A 355 -5.59 -2.72 -8.01
CA PRO A 355 -6.10 -3.30 -6.77
C PRO A 355 -6.93 -2.34 -5.92
N SER A 356 -6.76 -1.02 -6.08
CA SER A 356 -7.53 -0.03 -5.32
C SER A 356 -9.01 -0.06 -5.73
N ILE A 357 -9.26 -0.07 -7.04
CA ILE A 357 -10.62 -0.17 -7.59
C ILE A 357 -11.24 -1.52 -7.23
N GLU A 358 -10.49 -2.61 -7.38
CA GLU A 358 -11.00 -3.95 -7.08
C GLU A 358 -11.28 -4.13 -5.58
N THR A 359 -10.51 -3.49 -4.71
CA THR A 359 -10.77 -3.46 -3.26
C THR A 359 -12.04 -2.68 -2.95
N ALA A 360 -12.27 -1.56 -3.62
CA ALA A 360 -13.52 -0.81 -3.46
C ALA A 360 -14.75 -1.63 -3.91
N LYS A 361 -14.66 -2.33 -5.04
CA LYS A 361 -15.72 -3.26 -5.48
C LYS A 361 -15.97 -4.38 -4.47
N GLU A 362 -14.90 -5.01 -3.94
CA GLU A 362 -15.02 -6.05 -2.92
C GLU A 362 -15.65 -5.52 -1.64
N ALA A 363 -15.24 -4.32 -1.19
CA ALA A 363 -15.81 -3.67 -0.02
C ALA A 363 -17.33 -3.47 -0.17
N TYR A 364 -17.80 -2.98 -1.31
CA TYR A 364 -19.21 -2.82 -1.60
C TYR A 364 -19.98 -4.16 -1.50
N LEU A 365 -19.45 -5.20 -2.14
CA LEU A 365 -20.06 -6.52 -2.10
C LEU A 365 -20.12 -7.11 -0.68
N VAL A 366 -19.06 -6.93 0.12
CA VAL A 366 -19.04 -7.37 1.53
C VAL A 366 -20.09 -6.63 2.35
N LEU A 367 -20.23 -5.31 2.18
CA LEU A 367 -21.27 -4.55 2.87
C LEU A 367 -22.68 -5.02 2.52
N LYS A 368 -22.94 -5.28 1.25
CA LYS A 368 -24.24 -5.78 0.78
C LYS A 368 -24.53 -7.19 1.29
N ASN A 369 -23.60 -8.12 1.13
CA ASN A 369 -23.77 -9.53 1.52
C ASN A 369 -23.96 -9.70 3.03
N LEU A 370 -23.32 -8.86 3.85
CA LEU A 370 -23.42 -8.89 5.30
C LEU A 370 -24.50 -7.92 5.85
N THR A 371 -25.25 -7.26 5.00
CA THR A 371 -26.30 -6.28 5.37
C THR A 371 -25.75 -5.18 6.28
N LEU A 372 -24.54 -4.70 5.98
CA LEU A 372 -23.84 -3.68 6.74
C LEU A 372 -23.95 -2.26 6.15
N SER A 373 -24.62 -2.10 5.00
CA SER A 373 -24.80 -0.79 4.37
C SER A 373 -25.47 0.22 5.30
N ASN A 374 -24.97 1.44 5.31
CA ASN A 374 -25.49 2.49 6.20
C ASN A 374 -26.89 2.94 5.77
N THR A 375 -27.78 3.03 6.75
CA THR A 375 -29.17 3.51 6.60
C THR A 375 -29.44 4.77 7.41
N ALA A 376 -28.44 5.26 8.17
CA ALA A 376 -28.53 6.45 8.99
C ALA A 376 -27.95 7.68 8.29
N THR A 377 -28.01 8.84 8.95
CA THR A 377 -27.34 10.06 8.48
C THR A 377 -25.83 9.84 8.40
N VAL A 378 -25.24 10.23 7.27
CA VAL A 378 -23.79 10.14 7.05
C VAL A 378 -23.04 11.07 7.99
N GLN A 379 -22.05 10.53 8.68
CA GLN A 379 -21.15 11.29 9.54
C GLN A 379 -19.95 11.81 8.72
N LYS A 380 -19.19 12.72 9.31
CA LYS A 380 -17.93 13.19 8.68
C LYS A 380 -16.88 12.10 8.69
N ASN A 381 -16.11 12.02 7.61
CA ASN A 381 -14.92 11.20 7.53
C ASN A 381 -13.89 11.63 8.57
N GLN A 382 -13.17 10.67 9.13
CA GLN A 382 -12.13 10.89 10.15
C GLN A 382 -10.78 10.42 9.63
N PHE A 383 -9.75 11.24 9.83
CA PHE A 383 -8.41 10.96 9.33
C PHE A 383 -7.41 11.03 10.48
N TYR A 384 -6.61 9.98 10.57
CA TYR A 384 -5.59 9.82 11.61
C TYR A 384 -4.24 9.45 11.00
N ILE A 385 -3.18 9.84 11.70
CA ILE A 385 -1.80 9.50 11.39
C ILE A 385 -1.07 9.12 12.67
N THR A 386 -0.14 8.19 12.60
CA THR A 386 0.77 7.94 13.73
C THR A 386 1.97 8.88 13.65
N ILE A 387 2.38 9.37 14.81
CA ILE A 387 3.64 10.09 15.01
C ILE A 387 4.42 9.42 16.15
N PRO A 388 5.75 9.62 16.25
CA PRO A 388 6.51 9.15 17.40
C PRO A 388 5.89 9.58 18.73
N ASN A 389 5.91 8.70 19.72
CA ASN A 389 5.39 9.01 21.05
C ASN A 389 6.23 10.13 21.68
N THR A 390 5.61 11.01 22.46
CA THR A 390 6.27 12.13 23.15
C THR A 390 7.37 11.69 24.11
N ASN A 391 7.31 10.45 24.61
CA ASN A 391 8.31 9.86 25.50
C ASN A 391 9.48 9.18 24.74
N THR A 392 9.51 9.26 23.41
CA THR A 392 10.58 8.69 22.60
C THR A 392 11.91 9.39 22.94
N PRO A 393 13.00 8.63 23.21
CA PRO A 393 14.30 9.22 23.49
C PRO A 393 14.77 10.12 22.33
N LYS A 394 15.38 11.26 22.64
CA LYS A 394 15.82 12.22 21.60
C LYS A 394 16.81 11.61 20.59
N ASN A 395 17.69 10.71 21.03
CA ASN A 395 18.64 10.00 20.17
C ASN A 395 17.98 8.94 19.24
N ALA A 396 16.73 8.65 19.48
CA ALA A 396 15.90 7.77 18.62
C ALA A 396 15.14 8.55 17.53
N LEU A 397 15.24 9.87 17.54
CA LEU A 397 14.57 10.75 16.57
C LEU A 397 15.58 11.44 15.65
N GLN A 398 15.18 11.60 14.40
CA GLN A 398 15.83 12.44 13.41
C GLN A 398 15.55 13.94 13.70
N PRO A 399 16.28 14.88 13.10
CA PRO A 399 16.02 16.32 13.26
C PRO A 399 14.61 16.77 12.90
N ASP A 400 13.96 16.05 11.98
CA ASP A 400 12.57 16.28 11.56
C ASP A 400 11.52 15.67 12.51
N GLY A 401 11.96 15.02 13.59
CA GLY A 401 11.09 14.42 14.60
C GLY A 401 10.62 12.99 14.31
N TRP A 402 11.00 12.37 13.19
CA TRP A 402 10.67 10.98 12.88
C TRP A 402 11.71 10.02 13.50
N PHE A 403 11.33 8.73 13.61
CA PHE A 403 12.25 7.71 14.11
C PHE A 403 13.50 7.57 13.25
N THR A 404 14.67 7.43 13.89
CA THR A 404 15.88 6.98 13.21
C THR A 404 15.70 5.57 12.66
N TYR A 405 16.45 5.21 11.62
CA TYR A 405 16.43 3.85 11.05
C TYR A 405 16.70 2.79 12.13
N ASP A 406 17.77 2.97 12.88
CA ASP A 406 18.21 2.01 13.91
C ASP A 406 17.16 1.82 15.00
N TYR A 407 16.53 2.89 15.47
CA TYR A 407 15.45 2.76 16.45
C TYR A 407 14.23 2.09 15.85
N LYS A 408 13.84 2.46 14.63
CA LYS A 408 12.65 1.93 13.96
C LYS A 408 12.73 0.41 13.78
N TYR A 409 13.84 -0.10 13.26
CA TYR A 409 14.02 -1.52 12.93
C TYR A 409 14.83 -2.29 13.99
N GLY A 410 15.47 -1.60 14.94
CA GLY A 410 16.20 -2.22 16.05
C GLY A 410 15.31 -2.73 17.19
N ARG A 411 14.06 -2.26 17.28
CA ARG A 411 13.10 -2.66 18.34
C ARG A 411 12.81 -4.16 18.30
N ILE A 412 12.34 -4.69 19.41
CA ILE A 412 12.01 -6.11 19.58
C ILE A 412 10.49 -6.26 19.69
N ALA A 413 9.92 -7.23 18.99
CA ALA A 413 8.52 -7.57 19.12
C ALA A 413 8.21 -8.13 20.52
N GLY A 414 7.02 -7.88 21.03
CA GLY A 414 6.59 -8.33 22.35
C GLY A 414 6.94 -7.38 23.51
N GLU A 415 7.73 -6.33 23.27
CA GLU A 415 7.86 -5.23 24.21
C GLU A 415 6.53 -4.47 24.27
N ASN A 416 5.89 -4.49 25.44
CA ASN A 416 4.57 -3.88 25.62
C ASN A 416 4.63 -2.34 25.69
N THR A 417 5.30 -1.73 24.71
CA THR A 417 5.60 -0.31 24.66
C THR A 417 4.71 0.40 23.64
N THR A 418 4.19 1.58 24.00
CA THR A 418 3.47 2.45 23.08
C THR A 418 4.49 3.31 22.33
N TYR A 419 4.83 2.90 21.11
CA TYR A 419 5.82 3.60 20.28
C TYR A 419 5.29 4.85 19.59
N VAL A 420 3.98 4.92 19.35
CA VAL A 420 3.37 5.97 18.55
C VAL A 420 2.15 6.59 19.24
N ASN A 421 1.87 7.84 18.89
CA ASN A 421 0.61 8.50 19.19
C ASN A 421 -0.26 8.55 17.91
N TYR A 422 -1.56 8.36 18.06
CA TYR A 422 -2.55 8.54 17.01
C TYR A 422 -3.08 9.98 17.08
N VAL A 423 -2.82 10.75 16.05
CA VAL A 423 -3.20 12.17 15.99
C VAL A 423 -4.05 12.42 14.73
N PRO A 424 -4.84 13.52 14.70
CA PRO A 424 -5.51 13.93 13.48
C PRO A 424 -4.52 14.12 12.32
N PHE A 425 -4.91 13.67 11.14
CA PHE A 425 -4.15 13.84 9.91
C PHE A 425 -4.25 15.30 9.44
N ASP A 426 -3.22 16.09 9.64
CA ASP A 426 -3.20 17.49 9.22
C ASP A 426 -1.83 17.91 8.63
N ILE A 427 -1.78 19.12 8.08
CA ILE A 427 -0.57 19.68 7.44
C ILE A 427 0.64 19.76 8.38
N LYS A 428 0.43 19.77 9.70
CA LYS A 428 1.52 19.78 10.68
C LYS A 428 2.25 18.44 10.75
N ASN A 429 1.57 17.38 10.36
CA ASN A 429 2.05 16.00 10.45
C ASN A 429 2.45 15.41 9.09
N ILE A 430 2.35 16.21 8.00
CA ILE A 430 2.65 15.77 6.63
C ILE A 430 3.36 16.91 5.91
N SER A 431 4.27 16.60 4.99
CA SER A 431 4.95 17.63 4.21
C SER A 431 3.94 18.41 3.34
N GLU A 432 4.19 19.70 3.16
CA GLU A 432 3.37 20.55 2.29
C GLU A 432 3.35 20.04 0.84
N ALA A 433 4.48 19.48 0.36
CA ALA A 433 4.57 18.87 -0.96
C ALA A 433 3.62 17.68 -1.10
N SER A 434 3.56 16.78 -0.10
CA SER A 434 2.61 15.67 -0.09
C SER A 434 1.17 16.15 -0.08
N TYR A 435 0.88 17.17 0.73
CA TYR A 435 -0.47 17.74 0.84
C TYR A 435 -0.94 18.39 -0.48
N SER A 436 -0.04 19.13 -1.15
CA SER A 436 -0.31 19.74 -2.47
C SER A 436 -0.52 18.66 -3.55
N ARG A 437 0.25 17.57 -3.50
CA ARG A 437 0.07 16.45 -4.40
C ARG A 437 -1.31 15.80 -4.25
N PHE A 438 -1.81 15.58 -3.02
CA PHE A 438 -3.14 14.99 -2.82
C PHE A 438 -4.23 15.82 -3.50
N LYS A 439 -4.12 17.14 -3.49
CA LYS A 439 -5.05 18.02 -4.19
C LYS A 439 -5.13 17.74 -5.69
N MET A 440 -4.01 17.42 -6.32
CA MET A 440 -3.93 17.17 -7.76
C MET A 440 -4.39 15.74 -8.13
N VAL A 441 -3.95 14.75 -7.37
CA VAL A 441 -4.07 13.33 -7.77
C VAL A 441 -5.14 12.55 -7.02
N LEU A 442 -5.64 13.07 -5.88
CA LEU A 442 -6.66 12.48 -5.01
C LEU A 442 -7.69 13.54 -4.59
N PRO A 443 -8.39 14.17 -5.54
CA PRO A 443 -9.20 15.35 -5.27
C PRO A 443 -10.35 15.10 -4.29
N LYS A 444 -10.96 13.91 -4.28
CA LYS A 444 -12.04 13.57 -3.33
C LYS A 444 -11.50 13.33 -1.93
N SER A 445 -10.44 12.52 -1.79
CA SER A 445 -9.77 12.28 -0.50
C SER A 445 -9.25 13.59 0.09
N TYR A 446 -8.62 14.44 -0.74
CA TYR A 446 -8.18 15.77 -0.31
C TYR A 446 -9.34 16.63 0.20
N ALA A 447 -10.44 16.70 -0.55
CA ALA A 447 -11.63 17.46 -0.14
C ALA A 447 -12.21 16.96 1.21
N GLU A 448 -12.24 15.64 1.42
CA GLU A 448 -12.71 15.06 2.67
C GLU A 448 -11.75 15.31 3.84
N ILE A 449 -10.42 15.29 3.62
CA ILE A 449 -9.41 15.67 4.62
C ILE A 449 -9.64 17.14 5.04
N VAL A 450 -9.86 18.05 4.10
CA VAL A 450 -10.14 19.47 4.40
C VAL A 450 -11.43 19.62 5.18
N LYS A 451 -12.53 18.98 4.76
CA LYS A 451 -13.83 19.01 5.46
C LYS A 451 -13.76 18.45 6.88
N SER A 452 -12.93 17.45 7.13
CA SER A 452 -12.79 16.85 8.45
C SER A 452 -12.25 17.83 9.50
N LYS A 453 -11.53 18.87 9.06
CA LYS A 453 -10.94 19.92 9.92
C LYS A 453 -11.87 21.10 10.21
N LEU A 454 -12.90 21.29 9.40
CA LEU A 454 -13.87 22.34 9.61
C LEU A 454 -14.78 21.96 10.79
N LYS A 455 -14.72 22.77 11.88
CA LYS A 455 -15.55 22.60 13.10
C LYS A 455 -17.02 22.84 12.81
#